data_e2a4efe464be4e405d82f04f145fe0fe
#
_entry.id   e2a4efe464be4e405d82f04f145fe0fe
#
_cell.length_a   1.000
_cell.length_b   1.000
_cell.length_c   1.000
_cell.angle_alpha   90.00
_cell.angle_beta   90.00
_cell.angle_gamma   90.00
#
_symmetry.space_group_name_H-M   'P 1'
#
loop_
_entity.id
_entity.type
_entity.pdbx_description
1 polymer ?
#
loop_
_entity_poly.entity_id
_entity_poly.type
_entity_poly.pdbx_seq_one_letter_code
_entity_poly.pdbx_strand_id
1 'polypeptide(L)'
;HNINLLSGRKPVFIYFFSLSSLKITMPMKRVLLLLTVVFCTLGASHAQNIVIGERAPELKSVTWLASRNPAAADLSFLVFFHSSNKGCTASLDALRDLSNKLGSKLRIIIITQEDSDKIAPILTPYISERIGVALDHDKKVFGSFGVDFVPFSVLIDAKNRVLWMGNPQSMTSSFIQKIVQ
;
A
#
# COMPACT_ATOMS: atom_id res chain seq x y z
N HIS A 1 -52.69 34.16 37.37
CA HIS A 1 -51.33 34.26 37.93
C HIS A 1 -50.37 33.44 37.04
N ASN A 2 -49.72 34.13 36.18
CA ASN A 2 -48.30 34.41 36.08
C ASN A 2 -47.41 33.21 36.44
N ILE A 3 -46.56 32.77 35.57
CA ILE A 3 -45.22 33.34 35.33
C ILE A 3 -44.55 32.61 34.14
N ASN A 4 -44.08 33.41 33.21
CA ASN A 4 -43.04 33.20 32.24
C ASN A 4 -41.86 32.40 32.77
N LEU A 5 -41.26 31.60 31.88
CA LEU A 5 -39.80 31.53 31.77
C LEU A 5 -39.39 31.19 30.33
N LEU A 6 -38.75 32.15 29.76
CA LEU A 6 -37.99 32.20 28.53
C LEU A 6 -36.90 31.13 28.53
N SER A 7 -36.82 30.33 27.50
CA SER A 7 -35.58 29.69 27.11
C SER A 7 -35.34 29.96 25.64
N GLY A 8 -34.44 30.90 25.39
CA GLY A 8 -34.02 31.34 24.08
C GLY A 8 -33.24 30.26 23.36
N ARG A 9 -33.78 29.72 22.31
CA ARG A 9 -33.01 29.07 21.25
C ARG A 9 -32.89 30.05 20.10
N LYS A 10 -31.66 30.51 19.87
CA LYS A 10 -31.31 31.32 18.71
C LYS A 10 -31.57 30.49 17.43
N PRO A 11 -32.24 31.00 16.43
CA PRO A 11 -32.38 30.32 15.17
C PRO A 11 -31.00 30.33 14.46
N VAL A 12 -30.50 29.16 14.13
CA VAL A 12 -29.40 29.02 13.21
C VAL A 12 -29.89 29.46 11.85
N PHE A 13 -29.49 30.64 11.42
CA PHE A 13 -29.75 31.17 10.10
C PHE A 13 -28.91 30.35 9.10
N ILE A 14 -29.55 29.35 8.50
CA ILE A 14 -28.98 28.66 7.35
C ILE A 14 -29.10 29.64 6.18
N TYR A 15 -27.96 30.25 5.83
CA TYR A 15 -27.87 31.01 4.58
C TYR A 15 -27.98 30.00 3.43
N PHE A 16 -29.20 29.83 2.94
CA PHE A 16 -29.46 29.29 1.63
C PHE A 16 -28.93 30.30 0.62
N PHE A 17 -27.70 30.16 0.20
CA PHE A 17 -27.15 30.95 -0.89
C PHE A 17 -27.85 30.48 -2.16
N SER A 18 -28.89 31.26 -2.55
CA SER A 18 -29.59 31.10 -3.81
C SER A 18 -28.60 31.33 -4.97
N LEU A 19 -28.19 30.24 -5.60
CA LEU A 19 -27.35 30.23 -6.82
C LEU A 19 -28.17 30.60 -8.08
N SER A 20 -29.22 31.37 -7.95
CA SER A 20 -30.02 31.84 -9.06
C SER A 20 -29.68 33.29 -9.41
N SER A 21 -28.59 33.49 -10.14
CA SER A 21 -28.41 34.65 -11.07
C SER A 21 -26.92 34.95 -11.35
N LEU A 22 -26.11 33.96 -11.55
CA LEU A 22 -24.83 34.23 -12.21
C LEU A 22 -24.92 33.73 -13.66
N LYS A 23 -25.49 34.54 -14.54
CA LYS A 23 -25.35 34.37 -15.99
C LYS A 23 -23.90 34.68 -16.36
N ILE A 24 -22.99 33.71 -16.08
CA ILE A 24 -21.64 33.79 -16.59
C ILE A 24 -21.70 33.32 -18.05
N THR A 25 -21.94 34.24 -18.96
CA THR A 25 -21.71 34.04 -20.41
C THR A 25 -20.21 34.02 -20.66
N MET A 26 -19.55 32.97 -20.20
CA MET A 26 -18.16 32.72 -20.61
C MET A 26 -18.15 32.21 -22.05
N PRO A 27 -17.37 32.80 -22.97
CA PRO A 27 -17.23 32.27 -24.33
C PRO A 27 -16.75 30.82 -24.26
N MET A 28 -17.43 29.95 -25.02
CA MET A 28 -17.18 28.49 -25.02
C MET A 28 -15.69 28.12 -25.07
N LYS A 29 -14.86 28.93 -25.75
CA LYS A 29 -13.41 28.75 -25.81
C LYS A 29 -12.71 28.84 -24.43
N ARG A 30 -13.19 29.71 -23.53
CA ARG A 30 -12.63 29.85 -22.16
C ARG A 30 -13.05 28.71 -21.24
N VAL A 31 -14.28 28.22 -21.39
CA VAL A 31 -14.75 27.03 -20.64
C VAL A 31 -14.00 25.78 -21.09
N LEU A 32 -13.75 25.61 -22.38
CA LEU A 32 -12.97 24.51 -22.91
C LEU A 32 -11.51 24.55 -22.44
N LEU A 33 -10.91 25.75 -22.37
CA LEU A 33 -9.55 25.95 -21.87
C LEU A 33 -9.44 25.62 -20.36
N LEU A 34 -10.43 26.00 -19.55
CA LEU A 34 -10.49 25.67 -18.12
C LEU A 34 -10.68 24.16 -17.90
N LEU A 35 -11.52 23.50 -18.70
CA LEU A 35 -11.73 22.07 -18.66
C LEU A 35 -10.44 21.29 -19.03
N THR A 36 -9.69 21.75 -20.03
CA THR A 36 -8.40 21.11 -20.40
C THR A 36 -7.35 21.28 -19.32
N VAL A 37 -7.27 22.43 -18.67
CA VAL A 37 -6.34 22.65 -17.54
C VAL A 37 -6.69 21.78 -16.34
N VAL A 38 -7.97 21.66 -15.99
CA VAL A 38 -8.44 20.77 -14.91
C VAL A 38 -8.16 19.29 -15.24
N PHE A 39 -8.34 18.88 -16.50
CA PHE A 39 -8.07 17.50 -16.93
C PHE A 39 -6.58 17.16 -16.91
N CYS A 40 -5.70 18.13 -17.23
CA CYS A 40 -4.24 17.93 -17.16
C CYS A 40 -3.71 17.81 -15.72
N THR A 41 -4.38 18.39 -14.72
CA THR A 41 -3.94 18.30 -13.32
C THR A 41 -4.37 17.02 -12.61
N LEU A 42 -5.35 16.28 -13.14
CA LEU A 42 -5.84 15.01 -12.57
C LEU A 42 -5.04 13.79 -12.99
N GLY A 43 -4.10 13.92 -13.91
CA GLY A 43 -3.36 12.80 -14.53
C GLY A 43 -1.97 12.53 -13.99
N ALA A 44 -1.48 13.22 -12.98
CA ALA A 44 -0.15 12.97 -12.43
C ALA A 44 -0.20 11.82 -11.40
N SER A 45 -0.39 10.59 -11.87
CA SER A 45 -0.01 9.40 -11.12
C SER A 45 1.53 9.41 -11.03
N HIS A 46 2.08 9.96 -9.95
CA HIS A 46 3.48 9.80 -9.65
C HIS A 46 3.71 8.32 -9.32
N ALA A 47 4.28 7.55 -10.25
CA ALA A 47 4.96 6.33 -9.90
C ALA A 47 6.08 6.75 -8.93
N GLN A 48 5.90 6.48 -7.64
CA GLN A 48 6.93 6.73 -6.64
C GLN A 48 8.05 5.72 -6.91
N ASN A 49 9.18 6.19 -7.43
CA ASN A 49 10.40 5.40 -7.45
C ASN A 49 10.83 5.20 -5.99
N ILE A 50 10.93 3.95 -5.55
CA ILE A 50 11.45 3.63 -4.23
C ILE A 50 12.92 4.00 -4.18
N VAL A 51 13.32 4.70 -3.11
CA VAL A 51 14.70 5.14 -2.90
C VAL A 51 15.19 4.59 -1.55
N ILE A 52 16.39 4.01 -1.55
CA ILE A 52 17.02 3.55 -0.31
C ILE A 52 17.26 4.74 0.62
N GLY A 53 16.89 4.57 1.91
CA GLY A 53 16.95 5.60 2.93
C GLY A 53 15.68 6.43 3.08
N GLU A 54 14.79 6.44 2.09
CA GLU A 54 13.51 7.14 2.13
C GLU A 54 12.38 6.26 2.70
N ARG A 55 11.24 6.88 3.00
CA ARG A 55 10.06 6.16 3.47
C ARG A 55 9.46 5.33 2.33
N ALA A 56 9.22 4.06 2.63
CA ALA A 56 8.46 3.19 1.74
C ALA A 56 6.97 3.60 1.69
N PRO A 57 6.29 3.36 0.57
CA PRO A 57 4.84 3.44 0.52
C PRO A 57 4.18 2.53 1.56
N GLU A 58 3.00 2.91 2.03
CA GLU A 58 2.26 2.10 2.98
C GLU A 58 1.49 0.97 2.26
N LEU A 59 1.38 -0.19 2.93
CA LEU A 59 0.54 -1.29 2.47
C LEU A 59 -0.94 -0.97 2.78
N LYS A 60 -1.58 -0.19 1.91
CA LYS A 60 -2.99 0.15 2.03
C LYS A 60 -3.86 -0.73 1.14
N SER A 61 -5.09 -0.99 1.60
CA SER A 61 -6.12 -1.68 0.80
C SER A 61 -5.76 -3.10 0.38
N VAL A 62 -4.99 -3.83 1.19
CA VAL A 62 -4.71 -5.25 0.96
C VAL A 62 -5.65 -6.13 1.76
N THR A 63 -6.00 -7.29 1.20
CA THR A 63 -6.71 -8.36 1.89
C THR A 63 -5.70 -9.44 2.28
N TRP A 64 -5.78 -9.94 3.50
CA TRP A 64 -4.86 -10.98 3.98
C TRP A 64 -5.39 -12.37 3.65
N LEU A 65 -4.59 -13.18 2.97
CA LEU A 65 -4.90 -14.58 2.75
C LEU A 65 -5.00 -15.30 4.11
N ALA A 66 -6.01 -16.14 4.29
CA ALA A 66 -6.35 -16.78 5.55
C ALA A 66 -6.57 -15.78 6.71
N SER A 67 -6.95 -14.53 6.41
CA SER A 67 -7.17 -13.45 7.40
C SER A 67 -6.01 -13.27 8.38
N ARG A 68 -4.78 -13.61 7.97
CA ARG A 68 -3.59 -13.61 8.83
C ARG A 68 -2.59 -12.56 8.39
N ASN A 69 -2.55 -11.46 9.15
CA ASN A 69 -1.48 -10.46 9.09
C ASN A 69 -0.30 -10.92 9.96
N PRO A 70 0.94 -10.99 9.44
CA PRO A 70 2.09 -11.39 10.24
C PRO A 70 2.38 -10.39 11.37
N ALA A 71 2.84 -10.90 12.51
CA ALA A 71 3.16 -10.08 13.66
C ALA A 71 4.22 -9.02 13.32
N ALA A 72 4.09 -7.84 13.94
CA ALA A 72 5.05 -6.76 13.74
C ALA A 72 6.47 -7.18 14.16
N ALA A 73 7.48 -6.67 13.47
CA ALA A 73 8.89 -6.93 13.72
C ALA A 73 9.72 -5.67 13.43
N ASP A 74 10.98 -5.68 13.86
CA ASP A 74 11.91 -4.57 13.59
C ASP A 74 12.18 -4.39 12.10
N LEU A 75 12.14 -5.48 11.35
CA LEU A 75 12.33 -5.53 9.91
C LEU A 75 11.09 -6.11 9.22
N SER A 76 10.75 -5.57 8.08
CA SER A 76 9.73 -6.12 7.19
C SER A 76 10.32 -6.36 5.82
N PHE A 77 10.21 -7.59 5.34
CA PHE A 77 10.66 -7.98 4.00
C PHE A 77 9.43 -8.16 3.11
N LEU A 78 9.22 -7.21 2.21
CA LEU A 78 8.14 -7.20 1.25
C LEU A 78 8.59 -7.91 -0.01
N VAL A 79 7.86 -8.96 -0.42
CA VAL A 79 8.21 -9.79 -1.57
C VAL A 79 7.07 -9.77 -2.58
N PHE A 80 7.30 -9.16 -3.72
CA PHE A 80 6.34 -9.10 -4.82
C PHE A 80 6.40 -10.38 -5.64
N PHE A 81 5.25 -11.04 -5.76
CA PHE A 81 5.16 -12.43 -6.18
C PHE A 81 4.13 -12.63 -7.28
N HIS A 82 4.41 -13.56 -8.19
CA HIS A 82 3.45 -14.10 -9.15
C HIS A 82 3.71 -15.59 -9.37
N SER A 83 2.67 -16.43 -9.31
CA SER A 83 2.81 -17.90 -9.33
C SER A 83 3.38 -18.46 -10.63
N SER A 84 3.17 -17.78 -11.76
CA SER A 84 3.74 -18.20 -13.06
C SER A 84 5.23 -17.91 -13.21
N ASN A 85 5.82 -17.10 -12.31
CA ASN A 85 7.24 -16.79 -12.34
C ASN A 85 8.04 -17.85 -11.56
N LYS A 86 8.89 -18.59 -12.24
CA LYS A 86 9.71 -19.64 -11.61
C LYS A 86 10.67 -19.11 -10.54
N GLY A 87 11.18 -17.89 -10.70
CA GLY A 87 12.04 -17.25 -9.69
C GLY A 87 11.27 -16.93 -8.40
N CYS A 88 10.00 -16.53 -8.51
CA CYS A 88 9.13 -16.32 -7.36
C CYS A 88 8.89 -17.63 -6.59
N THR A 89 8.46 -18.67 -7.28
CA THR A 89 8.17 -19.97 -6.63
C THR A 89 9.43 -20.63 -6.04
N ALA A 90 10.56 -20.51 -6.71
CA ALA A 90 11.85 -21.03 -6.22
C ALA A 90 12.37 -20.30 -4.98
N SER A 91 11.90 -19.08 -4.70
CA SER A 91 12.32 -18.31 -3.51
C SER A 91 11.59 -18.69 -2.22
N LEU A 92 10.45 -19.38 -2.30
CA LEU A 92 9.55 -19.61 -1.15
C LEU A 92 10.21 -20.36 0.01
N ASP A 93 10.94 -21.44 -0.27
CA ASP A 93 11.65 -22.20 0.77
C ASP A 93 12.75 -21.36 1.43
N ALA A 94 13.48 -20.58 0.65
CA ALA A 94 14.49 -19.67 1.18
C ALA A 94 13.87 -18.57 2.07
N LEU A 95 12.68 -18.07 1.74
CA LEU A 95 11.94 -17.12 2.59
C LEU A 95 11.52 -17.75 3.92
N ARG A 96 11.05 -19.00 3.90
CA ARG A 96 10.72 -19.74 5.12
C ARG A 96 11.94 -19.94 5.99
N ASP A 97 13.07 -20.35 5.40
CA ASP A 97 14.32 -20.54 6.13
C ASP A 97 14.87 -19.24 6.70
N LEU A 98 14.75 -18.14 5.97
CA LEU A 98 15.10 -16.79 6.42
C LEU A 98 14.26 -16.37 7.63
N SER A 99 12.95 -16.59 7.56
CA SER A 99 12.01 -16.33 8.66
C SER A 99 12.37 -17.13 9.91
N ASN A 100 12.68 -18.41 9.76
CA ASN A 100 13.07 -19.28 10.87
C ASN A 100 14.39 -18.84 11.53
N LYS A 101 15.38 -18.42 10.72
CA LYS A 101 16.69 -17.96 11.23
C LYS A 101 16.63 -16.63 11.96
N LEU A 102 15.80 -15.69 11.52
CA LEU A 102 15.71 -14.35 12.10
C LEU A 102 14.58 -14.21 13.14
N GLY A 103 13.64 -15.14 13.17
CA GLY A 103 12.59 -15.23 14.18
C GLY A 103 11.82 -13.91 14.33
N SER A 104 11.70 -13.40 15.56
CA SER A 104 10.93 -12.20 15.89
C SER A 104 11.47 -10.90 15.30
N LYS A 105 12.71 -10.89 14.80
CA LYS A 105 13.33 -9.69 14.21
C LYS A 105 12.83 -9.38 12.80
N LEU A 106 12.28 -10.37 12.09
CA LEU A 106 11.84 -10.22 10.71
C LEU A 106 10.40 -10.71 10.53
N ARG A 107 9.58 -9.92 9.88
CA ARG A 107 8.35 -10.40 9.25
C ARG A 107 8.50 -10.37 7.73
N ILE A 108 7.87 -11.32 7.06
CA ILE A 108 7.85 -11.42 5.60
C ILE A 108 6.41 -11.23 5.12
N ILE A 109 6.22 -10.37 4.14
CA ILE A 109 4.94 -10.11 3.51
C ILE A 109 5.07 -10.42 2.03
N ILE A 110 4.44 -11.51 1.59
CA ILE A 110 4.35 -11.87 0.18
C ILE A 110 3.16 -11.12 -0.40
N ILE A 111 3.39 -10.32 -1.45
CA ILE A 111 2.39 -9.46 -2.06
C ILE A 111 2.10 -9.96 -3.47
N THR A 112 0.85 -10.25 -3.80
CA THR A 112 0.44 -10.73 -5.12
C THR A 112 -0.84 -10.05 -5.58
N GLN A 113 -0.98 -9.92 -6.90
CA GLN A 113 -2.20 -9.41 -7.56
C GLN A 113 -3.14 -10.55 -7.98
N GLU A 114 -2.76 -11.79 -7.72
CA GLU A 114 -3.53 -12.97 -8.11
C GLU A 114 -4.70 -13.21 -7.16
N ASP A 115 -5.74 -13.87 -7.67
CA ASP A 115 -6.92 -14.22 -6.88
C ASP A 115 -6.61 -15.24 -5.79
N SER A 116 -7.32 -15.15 -4.67
CA SER A 116 -7.12 -16.01 -3.49
C SER A 116 -7.21 -17.49 -3.83
N ASP A 117 -8.18 -17.90 -4.65
CA ASP A 117 -8.41 -19.30 -5.00
C ASP A 117 -7.25 -19.90 -5.79
N LYS A 118 -6.61 -19.09 -6.63
CA LYS A 118 -5.45 -19.50 -7.41
C LYS A 118 -4.20 -19.61 -6.56
N ILE A 119 -4.01 -18.68 -5.63
CA ILE A 119 -2.74 -18.56 -4.89
C ILE A 119 -2.74 -19.35 -3.58
N ALA A 120 -3.91 -19.60 -2.98
CA ALA A 120 -4.01 -20.29 -1.69
C ALA A 120 -3.33 -21.67 -1.68
N PRO A 121 -3.51 -22.56 -2.68
CA PRO A 121 -2.84 -23.86 -2.70
C PRO A 121 -1.32 -23.76 -2.69
N ILE A 122 -0.76 -22.66 -3.23
CA ILE A 122 0.67 -22.44 -3.37
C ILE A 122 1.26 -21.82 -2.09
N LEU A 123 0.61 -20.78 -1.56
CA LEU A 123 1.18 -19.94 -0.50
C LEU A 123 0.70 -20.29 0.92
N THR A 124 -0.45 -20.93 1.09
CA THR A 124 -0.93 -21.33 2.42
C THR A 124 0.08 -22.15 3.23
N PRO A 125 0.86 -23.09 2.63
CA PRO A 125 1.87 -23.86 3.36
C PRO A 125 3.01 -23.02 3.95
N TYR A 126 3.19 -21.78 3.47
CA TYR A 126 4.24 -20.85 3.93
C TYR A 126 3.73 -19.83 4.95
N ILE A 127 2.41 -19.69 5.11
CA ILE A 127 1.83 -18.76 6.09
C ILE A 127 2.18 -19.21 7.50
N SER A 128 2.66 -18.26 8.30
CA SER A 128 3.04 -18.49 9.70
C SER A 128 2.73 -17.23 10.53
N GLU A 129 3.18 -17.21 11.77
CA GLU A 129 3.13 -16.00 12.60
C GLU A 129 3.98 -14.85 11.99
N ARG A 130 5.04 -15.21 11.24
CA ARG A 130 5.99 -14.26 10.67
C ARG A 130 5.91 -14.09 9.16
N ILE A 131 5.16 -14.93 8.47
CA ILE A 131 4.96 -14.86 7.03
C ILE A 131 3.47 -14.71 6.75
N GLY A 132 3.10 -13.61 6.11
CA GLY A 132 1.74 -13.37 5.65
C GLY A 132 1.69 -13.12 4.14
N VAL A 133 0.52 -13.31 3.56
CA VAL A 133 0.26 -13.07 2.14
C VAL A 133 -0.78 -11.96 2.00
N ALA A 134 -0.39 -10.88 1.35
CA ALA A 134 -1.23 -9.73 1.05
C ALA A 134 -1.72 -9.79 -0.40
N LEU A 135 -3.03 -9.73 -0.59
CA LEU A 135 -3.68 -9.73 -1.89
C LEU A 135 -3.91 -8.27 -2.32
N ASP A 136 -3.24 -7.83 -3.36
CA ASP A 136 -3.30 -6.47 -3.94
C ASP A 136 -4.23 -6.47 -5.17
N HIS A 137 -5.52 -6.77 -4.96
CA HIS A 137 -6.51 -6.85 -6.04
C HIS A 137 -6.62 -5.55 -6.86
N ASP A 138 -6.48 -4.41 -6.20
CA ASP A 138 -6.57 -3.09 -6.82
C ASP A 138 -5.27 -2.66 -7.52
N LYS A 139 -4.21 -3.45 -7.45
CA LYS A 139 -2.86 -3.16 -7.98
C LYS A 139 -2.23 -1.88 -7.43
N LYS A 140 -2.73 -1.37 -6.30
CA LYS A 140 -2.28 -0.11 -5.70
C LYS A 140 -0.92 -0.23 -5.04
N VAL A 141 -0.64 -1.38 -4.41
CA VAL A 141 0.64 -1.62 -3.75
C VAL A 141 1.74 -1.79 -4.79
N PHE A 142 1.55 -2.63 -5.81
CA PHE A 142 2.50 -2.76 -6.91
C PHE A 142 2.77 -1.40 -7.57
N GLY A 143 1.73 -0.62 -7.86
CA GLY A 143 1.86 0.71 -8.45
C GLY A 143 2.60 1.70 -7.55
N SER A 144 2.28 1.75 -6.25
CA SER A 144 2.94 2.66 -5.30
C SER A 144 4.42 2.33 -5.07
N PHE A 145 4.79 1.05 -5.18
CA PHE A 145 6.17 0.60 -5.12
C PHE A 145 6.89 0.62 -6.47
N GLY A 146 6.23 1.01 -7.56
CA GLY A 146 6.82 1.05 -8.91
C GLY A 146 7.29 -0.33 -9.39
N VAL A 147 6.56 -1.40 -9.04
CA VAL A 147 6.95 -2.78 -9.37
C VAL A 147 6.43 -3.16 -10.74
N ASP A 148 7.33 -3.19 -11.73
CA ASP A 148 7.03 -3.55 -13.11
C ASP A 148 7.37 -5.01 -13.44
N PHE A 149 8.18 -5.65 -12.60
CA PHE A 149 8.63 -7.04 -12.80
C PHE A 149 8.77 -7.78 -11.48
N VAL A 150 8.66 -9.09 -11.52
CA VAL A 150 8.88 -10.01 -10.39
C VAL A 150 9.86 -11.12 -10.79
N PRO A 151 10.61 -11.70 -9.86
CA PRO A 151 10.60 -11.45 -8.42
C PRO A 151 11.29 -10.13 -8.05
N PHE A 152 10.66 -9.35 -7.20
CA PHE A 152 11.18 -8.11 -6.64
C PHE A 152 10.90 -8.06 -5.15
N SER A 153 11.74 -7.42 -4.37
CA SER A 153 11.54 -7.31 -2.93
C SER A 153 12.17 -6.07 -2.35
N VAL A 154 11.66 -5.66 -1.19
CA VAL A 154 12.08 -4.47 -0.46
C VAL A 154 12.23 -4.82 1.01
N LEU A 155 13.36 -4.50 1.62
CA LEU A 155 13.59 -4.59 3.06
C LEU A 155 13.37 -3.21 3.67
N ILE A 156 12.52 -3.12 4.69
CA ILE A 156 12.23 -1.88 5.40
C ILE A 156 12.44 -2.04 6.91
N ASP A 157 12.83 -0.95 7.58
CA ASP A 157 12.99 -0.89 9.03
C ASP A 157 11.66 -0.59 9.76
N ALA A 158 11.68 -0.59 11.10
CA ALA A 158 10.53 -0.27 11.94
C ALA A 158 10.00 1.17 11.74
N LYS A 159 10.81 2.07 11.18
CA LYS A 159 10.41 3.46 10.84
C LYS A 159 9.88 3.57 9.40
N ASN A 160 9.66 2.43 8.75
CA ASN A 160 9.22 2.32 7.35
C ASN A 160 10.21 2.93 6.35
N ARG A 161 11.52 2.87 6.62
CA ARG A 161 12.55 3.34 5.68
C ARG A 161 13.08 2.16 4.88
N VAL A 162 13.27 2.38 3.59
CA VAL A 162 13.86 1.38 2.68
C VAL A 162 15.35 1.19 3.01
N LEU A 163 15.71 -0.02 3.40
CA LEU A 163 17.10 -0.40 3.68
C LEU A 163 17.76 -1.06 2.46
N TRP A 164 16.98 -1.78 1.68
CA TRP A 164 17.46 -2.50 0.51
C TRP A 164 16.30 -2.86 -0.42
N MET A 165 16.60 -3.05 -1.70
CA MET A 165 15.67 -3.56 -2.71
C MET A 165 16.38 -4.41 -3.75
N GLY A 166 15.71 -5.44 -4.26
CA GLY A 166 16.27 -6.32 -5.29
C GLY A 166 15.58 -7.68 -5.37
N ASN A 167 16.28 -8.65 -5.92
CA ASN A 167 15.76 -10.01 -6.05
C ASN A 167 15.77 -10.72 -4.68
N PRO A 168 14.64 -11.30 -4.21
CA PRO A 168 14.56 -11.99 -2.91
C PRO A 168 15.56 -13.15 -2.77
N GLN A 169 15.96 -13.80 -3.86
CA GLN A 169 16.95 -14.87 -3.84
C GLN A 169 18.34 -14.41 -3.38
N SER A 170 18.65 -13.12 -3.50
CA SER A 170 19.91 -12.54 -3.01
C SER A 170 19.90 -12.27 -1.50
N MET A 171 18.74 -12.38 -0.85
CA MET A 171 18.59 -12.06 0.56
C MET A 171 18.95 -13.25 1.44
N THR A 172 19.98 -13.08 2.26
CA THR A 172 20.41 -14.07 3.25
C THR A 172 20.40 -13.46 4.65
N SER A 173 20.36 -14.29 5.69
CA SER A 173 20.41 -13.82 7.08
C SER A 173 21.70 -13.04 7.39
N SER A 174 22.84 -13.49 6.86
CA SER A 174 24.12 -12.79 7.00
C SER A 174 24.14 -11.45 6.27
N PHE A 175 23.47 -11.34 5.12
CA PHE A 175 23.35 -10.09 4.40
C PHE A 175 22.46 -9.08 5.15
N ILE A 176 21.31 -9.50 5.70
CA ILE A 176 20.47 -8.65 6.56
C ILE A 176 21.26 -8.12 7.75
N GLN A 177 22.03 -8.97 8.43
CA GLN A 177 22.86 -8.55 9.57
C GLN A 177 23.87 -7.47 9.21
N LYS A 178 24.42 -7.47 7.99
CA LYS A 178 25.33 -6.42 7.50
C LYS A 178 24.62 -5.11 7.19
N ILE A 179 23.36 -5.16 6.72
CA ILE A 179 22.59 -3.97 6.38
C ILE A 179 22.13 -3.19 7.63
N VAL A 180 21.87 -3.91 8.74
CA VAL A 180 21.29 -3.32 9.96
C VAL A 180 22.33 -2.95 11.03
N GLN A 181 23.60 -3.19 10.75
CA GLN A 181 24.72 -2.72 11.57
C GLN A 181 25.03 -1.24 11.25
#